data_7bb6e414e34739a3353318be145b1759
#
_entry.id   7bb6e414e34739a3353318be145b1759
#
_cell.length_a   1.000
_cell.length_b   1.000
_cell.length_c   1.000
_cell.angle_alpha   90.00
_cell.angle_beta   90.00
_cell.angle_gamma   90.00
#
_symmetry.space_group_name_H-M   'P 1'
#
loop_
_entity.id
_entity.type
_entity.pdbx_description
1 polymer ?
#
loop_
_entity_poly.entity_id
_entity_poly.type
_entity_poly.pdbx_seq_one_letter_code
_entity_poly.pdbx_strand_id
1 'polypeptide(L)'
;MTAALHTCAPPRTRPCVMTGALILLTLAMSARLAAHSTLVRSQPPAGATLTTPPGEIILWFNERLERQFHAVTVTDGQGRTIPTQNPHVDRADPTKLTVAVEPLPPGVYRVRWRVLSRDGHVAEGAFPFSIQP
;
A
#
# COMPACT_ATOMS: atom_id res chain seq x y z
N MET A 1 -73.90 -17.76 52.88
CA MET A 1 -73.32 -16.50 52.36
C MET A 1 -71.80 -16.63 52.47
N THR A 2 -71.17 -16.99 51.34
CA THR A 2 -69.71 -17.23 51.37
C THR A 2 -69.18 -16.58 50.09
N ALA A 3 -68.45 -15.47 50.26
CA ALA A 3 -67.82 -14.73 49.13
C ALA A 3 -66.49 -15.40 48.77
N ALA A 4 -66.39 -15.81 47.53
CA ALA A 4 -65.14 -16.34 46.96
C ALA A 4 -64.27 -15.18 46.43
N LEU A 5 -63.09 -15.04 46.99
CA LEU A 5 -62.02 -14.13 46.54
C LEU A 5 -61.28 -14.76 45.37
N HIS A 6 -61.44 -14.21 44.17
CA HIS A 6 -60.64 -14.54 43.00
C HIS A 6 -59.31 -13.81 43.09
N THR A 7 -58.24 -14.56 43.29
CA THR A 7 -56.85 -14.04 43.23
C THR A 7 -56.42 -14.00 41.75
N CYS A 8 -56.24 -12.81 41.23
CA CYS A 8 -55.71 -12.59 39.86
C CYS A 8 -54.20 -12.64 39.89
N ALA A 9 -53.58 -13.61 39.22
CA ALA A 9 -52.13 -13.71 39.09
C ALA A 9 -51.61 -12.79 37.94
N PRO A 10 -50.48 -12.07 38.10
CA PRO A 10 -49.96 -11.20 37.08
C PRO A 10 -49.30 -12.01 35.94
N PRO A 11 -49.36 -11.50 34.68
CA PRO A 11 -48.72 -12.16 33.55
C PRO A 11 -47.18 -12.09 33.65
N ARG A 12 -46.52 -13.25 33.49
CA ARG A 12 -45.09 -13.37 33.38
C ARG A 12 -44.62 -12.74 32.02
N THR A 13 -43.97 -11.59 32.09
CA THR A 13 -43.24 -11.00 30.99
C THR A 13 -41.99 -11.82 30.65
N ARG A 14 -41.98 -12.43 29.48
CA ARG A 14 -40.79 -13.11 28.94
C ARG A 14 -39.79 -12.04 28.44
N PRO A 15 -38.51 -12.09 28.83
CA PRO A 15 -37.54 -11.16 28.27
C PRO A 15 -37.30 -11.48 26.79
N CYS A 16 -37.34 -10.42 25.99
CA CYS A 16 -37.15 -10.45 24.54
C CYS A 16 -35.64 -10.73 24.24
N VAL A 17 -35.33 -11.95 23.78
CA VAL A 17 -33.95 -12.42 23.46
C VAL A 17 -33.51 -11.93 22.06
N MET A 18 -34.04 -10.81 21.55
CA MET A 18 -33.73 -10.35 20.19
C MET A 18 -32.65 -9.25 20.10
N THR A 19 -32.07 -8.81 21.22
CA THR A 19 -31.10 -7.69 21.19
C THR A 19 -29.65 -8.14 20.98
N GLY A 20 -29.36 -9.43 21.12
CA GLY A 20 -27.97 -9.95 21.01
C GLY A 20 -27.48 -10.23 19.58
N ALA A 21 -28.38 -10.49 18.63
CA ALA A 21 -28.01 -10.90 17.27
C ALA A 21 -27.59 -9.74 16.35
N LEU A 22 -28.03 -8.52 16.65
CA LEU A 22 -27.74 -7.36 15.80
C LEU A 22 -26.35 -6.75 16.06
N ILE A 23 -25.80 -6.93 17.25
CA ILE A 23 -24.46 -6.39 17.62
C ILE A 23 -23.32 -7.26 17.05
N LEU A 24 -23.54 -8.56 16.89
CA LEU A 24 -22.52 -9.45 16.32
C LEU A 24 -22.32 -9.27 14.81
N LEU A 25 -23.34 -8.77 14.08
CA LEU A 25 -23.29 -8.59 12.64
C LEU A 25 -22.55 -7.31 12.21
N THR A 26 -22.42 -6.32 13.10
CA THR A 26 -21.74 -5.06 12.80
C THR A 26 -20.21 -5.13 12.98
N LEU A 27 -19.69 -6.11 13.73
CA LEU A 27 -18.25 -6.25 13.94
C LEU A 27 -17.53 -7.02 12.81
N ALA A 28 -18.26 -7.73 11.95
CA ALA A 28 -17.67 -8.52 10.86
C ALA A 28 -17.36 -7.69 9.59
N MET A 29 -17.65 -6.40 9.56
CA MET A 29 -17.57 -5.58 8.35
C MET A 29 -16.36 -4.65 8.27
N SER A 30 -15.41 -4.75 9.20
CA SER A 30 -14.31 -3.78 9.32
C SER A 30 -12.92 -4.30 8.99
N ALA A 31 -12.76 -5.45 8.35
CA ALA A 31 -11.47 -5.94 7.89
C ALA A 31 -11.34 -5.83 6.37
N ARG A 32 -11.53 -4.65 5.80
CA ARG A 32 -10.89 -4.31 4.55
C ARG A 32 -9.45 -3.92 4.90
N LEU A 33 -8.57 -4.90 5.01
CA LEU A 33 -7.14 -4.64 4.87
C LEU A 33 -6.99 -4.07 3.45
N ALA A 34 -6.82 -2.75 3.37
CA ALA A 34 -6.39 -2.13 2.14
C ALA A 34 -4.97 -2.67 1.89
N ALA A 35 -4.87 -3.67 1.02
CA ALA A 35 -3.60 -4.12 0.48
C ALA A 35 -3.10 -2.99 -0.42
N HIS A 36 -2.33 -2.06 0.14
CA HIS A 36 -1.65 -1.03 -0.62
C HIS A 36 -0.37 -1.65 -1.18
N SER A 37 -0.11 -1.47 -2.46
CA SER A 37 1.19 -1.81 -3.05
C SER A 37 2.30 -1.14 -2.25
N THR A 38 3.12 -1.94 -1.61
CA THR A 38 4.24 -1.46 -0.78
C THR A 38 5.54 -1.80 -1.48
N LEU A 39 6.47 -0.84 -1.51
CA LEU A 39 7.82 -1.09 -1.97
C LEU A 39 8.52 -2.02 -0.98
N VAL A 40 8.89 -3.21 -1.44
CA VAL A 40 9.56 -4.24 -0.63
C VAL A 40 11.07 -4.11 -0.70
N ARG A 41 11.60 -3.77 -1.88
CA ARG A 41 13.02 -3.65 -2.14
C ARG A 41 13.27 -2.68 -3.28
N SER A 42 14.42 -2.01 -3.25
CA SER A 42 14.90 -1.18 -4.36
C SER A 42 16.36 -1.46 -4.67
N GLN A 43 16.75 -1.14 -5.89
CA GLN A 43 18.15 -1.06 -6.32
C GLN A 43 18.33 0.25 -7.08
N PRO A 44 19.16 1.18 -6.58
CA PRO A 44 19.92 1.11 -5.32
C PRO A 44 19.02 0.96 -4.09
N PRO A 45 19.52 0.34 -3.00
CA PRO A 45 18.79 0.28 -1.74
C PRO A 45 18.47 1.68 -1.21
N ALA A 46 17.32 1.86 -0.57
CA ALA A 46 16.95 3.12 0.06
C ALA A 46 17.99 3.53 1.11
N GLY A 47 18.48 4.77 1.01
CA GLY A 47 19.52 5.31 1.90
C GLY A 47 20.94 4.82 1.60
N ALA A 48 21.17 4.01 0.56
CA ALA A 48 22.50 3.50 0.23
C ALA A 48 23.44 4.61 -0.25
N THR A 49 24.72 4.40 0.03
CA THR A 49 25.83 5.17 -0.55
C THR A 49 26.61 4.26 -1.50
N LEU A 50 26.67 4.64 -2.77
CA LEU A 50 27.30 3.87 -3.83
C LEU A 50 28.67 4.45 -4.17
N THR A 51 29.58 3.59 -4.62
CA THR A 51 30.87 3.99 -5.20
C THR A 51 30.87 3.91 -6.73
N THR A 52 29.82 3.33 -7.31
CA THR A 52 29.63 3.20 -8.76
C THR A 52 28.24 3.68 -9.12
N PRO A 53 28.08 4.54 -10.13
CA PRO A 53 26.77 4.98 -10.60
C PRO A 53 25.92 3.80 -11.07
N PRO A 54 24.63 3.74 -10.69
CA PRO A 54 23.72 2.73 -11.21
C PRO A 54 23.34 3.05 -12.66
N GLY A 55 23.24 2.03 -13.50
CA GLY A 55 22.69 2.16 -14.86
C GLY A 55 21.17 2.08 -14.93
N GLU A 56 20.56 1.60 -13.84
CA GLU A 56 19.11 1.43 -13.75
C GLU A 56 18.64 1.54 -12.29
N ILE A 57 17.37 1.93 -12.14
CA ILE A 57 16.64 1.87 -10.87
C ILE A 57 15.65 0.72 -10.97
N ILE A 58 15.66 -0.17 -10.00
CA ILE A 58 14.75 -1.31 -9.93
C ILE A 58 13.95 -1.25 -8.63
N LEU A 59 12.64 -1.42 -8.74
CA LEU A 59 11.69 -1.36 -7.64
C LEU A 59 10.91 -2.67 -7.59
N TRP A 60 10.85 -3.35 -6.44
CA TRP A 60 10.05 -4.54 -6.22
C TRP A 60 8.94 -4.24 -5.22
N PHE A 61 7.73 -4.64 -5.57
CA PHE A 61 6.52 -4.43 -4.79
C PHE A 61 5.97 -5.76 -4.26
N ASN A 62 5.15 -5.69 -3.22
CA ASN A 62 4.46 -6.85 -2.65
C ASN A 62 3.30 -7.35 -3.53
N GLU A 63 2.90 -6.59 -4.56
CA GLU A 63 1.78 -6.88 -5.44
C GLU A 63 2.14 -6.74 -6.92
N ARG A 64 1.34 -7.37 -7.76
CA ARG A 64 1.47 -7.28 -9.22
C ARG A 64 1.05 -5.89 -9.69
N LEU A 65 1.87 -5.28 -10.53
CA LEU A 65 1.63 -3.96 -11.10
C LEU A 65 0.89 -4.05 -12.43
N GLU A 66 0.12 -3.01 -12.75
CA GLU A 66 -0.32 -2.76 -14.10
C GLU A 66 0.86 -2.35 -14.97
N ARG A 67 0.87 -2.79 -16.24
CA ARG A 67 1.97 -2.50 -17.17
C ARG A 67 1.99 -1.06 -17.65
N GLN A 68 0.90 -0.35 -17.45
CA GLN A 68 0.74 1.06 -17.74
C GLN A 68 0.51 1.82 -16.43
N PHE A 69 0.47 3.15 -16.49
CA PHE A 69 0.18 4.01 -15.33
C PHE A 69 1.19 3.91 -14.19
N HIS A 70 2.47 3.77 -14.54
CA HIS A 70 3.57 3.89 -13.60
C HIS A 70 4.45 5.09 -13.97
N ALA A 71 5.06 5.71 -12.96
CA ALA A 71 6.01 6.79 -13.12
C ALA A 71 7.17 6.61 -12.13
N VAL A 72 8.37 6.85 -12.61
CA VAL A 72 9.58 6.94 -11.78
C VAL A 72 10.30 8.22 -12.16
N THR A 73 10.61 9.04 -11.16
CA THR A 73 11.35 10.30 -11.33
C THR A 73 12.56 10.28 -10.42
N VAL A 74 13.71 10.64 -10.95
CA VAL A 74 14.94 10.82 -10.18
C VAL A 74 15.26 12.31 -10.15
N THR A 75 15.57 12.86 -8.97
CA THR A 75 16.02 14.24 -8.80
C THR A 75 17.38 14.27 -8.10
N ASP A 76 18.18 15.28 -8.42
CA ASP A 76 19.44 15.55 -7.70
C ASP A 76 19.21 16.34 -6.41
N GLY A 77 20.30 16.63 -5.69
CA GLY A 77 20.26 17.38 -4.43
C GLY A 77 19.80 18.84 -4.57
N GLN A 78 19.75 19.39 -5.78
CA GLN A 78 19.19 20.72 -6.10
C GLN A 78 17.75 20.65 -6.58
N GLY A 79 17.15 19.47 -6.62
CA GLY A 79 15.78 19.25 -7.07
C GLY A 79 15.60 19.22 -8.59
N ARG A 80 16.70 19.17 -9.36
CA ARG A 80 16.62 19.05 -10.82
C ARG A 80 16.28 17.62 -11.19
N THR A 81 15.36 17.45 -12.14
CA THR A 81 14.97 16.12 -12.65
C THR A 81 16.07 15.57 -13.55
N ILE A 82 16.48 14.34 -13.27
CA ILE A 82 17.40 13.56 -14.10
C ILE A 82 16.56 12.79 -15.13
N PRO A 83 16.93 12.83 -16.42
CA PRO A 83 16.25 12.05 -17.44
C PRO A 83 16.30 10.56 -17.14
N THR A 84 15.14 9.92 -17.25
CA THR A 84 14.99 8.47 -17.11
C THR A 84 14.43 7.91 -18.40
N GLN A 85 14.79 6.67 -18.74
CA GLN A 85 14.40 6.05 -20.00
C GLN A 85 13.74 4.69 -19.77
N ASN A 86 12.78 4.39 -20.64
CA ASN A 86 12.16 3.08 -20.77
C ASN A 86 11.63 2.48 -19.44
N PRO A 87 10.79 3.19 -18.66
CA PRO A 87 10.16 2.60 -17.50
C PRO A 87 9.24 1.46 -17.92
N HIS A 88 9.40 0.28 -17.33
CA HIS A 88 8.60 -0.90 -17.68
C HIS A 88 8.46 -1.87 -16.52
N VAL A 89 7.30 -2.51 -16.45
CA VAL A 89 7.06 -3.65 -15.56
C VAL A 89 7.58 -4.91 -16.24
N ASP A 90 8.38 -5.69 -15.53
CA ASP A 90 8.98 -6.92 -16.02
C ASP A 90 7.87 -7.93 -16.42
N ARG A 91 8.08 -8.65 -17.54
CA ARG A 91 7.10 -9.62 -18.05
C ARG A 91 7.09 -10.92 -17.25
N ALA A 92 8.26 -11.33 -16.77
CA ALA A 92 8.42 -12.55 -16.00
C ALA A 92 8.09 -12.33 -14.51
N ASP A 93 8.41 -11.12 -13.99
CA ASP A 93 8.11 -10.71 -12.63
C ASP A 93 7.24 -9.44 -12.62
N PRO A 94 5.91 -9.56 -12.65
CA PRO A 94 5.02 -8.40 -12.67
C PRO A 94 5.02 -7.55 -11.39
N THR A 95 5.78 -7.92 -10.37
CA THR A 95 6.00 -7.12 -9.15
C THR A 95 7.20 -6.16 -9.29
N LYS A 96 7.95 -6.27 -10.38
CA LYS A 96 9.20 -5.56 -10.63
C LYS A 96 9.02 -4.45 -11.67
N LEU A 97 9.36 -3.22 -11.31
CA LEU A 97 9.43 -2.05 -12.18
C LEU A 97 10.89 -1.64 -12.38
N THR A 98 11.32 -1.49 -13.62
CA THR A 98 12.68 -1.07 -13.98
C THR A 98 12.65 0.21 -14.80
N VAL A 99 13.61 1.10 -14.55
CA VAL A 99 13.84 2.31 -15.35
C VAL A 99 15.33 2.52 -15.54
N ALA A 100 15.76 2.78 -16.76
CA ALA A 100 17.15 3.12 -17.06
C ALA A 100 17.44 4.58 -16.70
N VAL A 101 18.65 4.82 -16.19
CA VAL A 101 19.17 6.16 -15.88
C VAL A 101 20.51 6.35 -16.57
N GLU A 102 20.79 7.57 -17.00
CA GLU A 102 22.10 7.94 -17.49
C GLU A 102 23.13 7.92 -16.33
N PRO A 103 24.45 7.79 -16.63
CA PRO A 103 25.48 7.83 -15.60
C PRO A 103 25.35 9.08 -14.73
N LEU A 104 25.18 8.87 -13.45
CA LEU A 104 25.00 9.93 -12.47
C LEU A 104 26.34 10.34 -11.87
N PRO A 105 26.67 11.65 -11.82
CA PRO A 105 27.87 12.12 -11.10
C PRO A 105 27.73 11.89 -9.58
N PRO A 106 28.83 11.98 -8.81
CA PRO A 106 28.76 11.97 -7.36
C PRO A 106 27.78 13.01 -6.83
N GLY A 107 26.96 12.62 -5.85
CA GLY A 107 25.90 13.48 -5.31
C GLY A 107 24.83 12.73 -4.57
N VAL A 108 23.84 13.48 -4.09
CA VAL A 108 22.64 12.95 -3.43
C VAL A 108 21.48 12.96 -4.42
N TYR A 109 20.76 11.86 -4.45
CA TYR A 109 19.64 11.65 -5.35
C TYR A 109 18.39 11.21 -4.59
N ARG A 110 17.22 11.51 -5.15
CA ARG A 110 15.92 11.05 -4.65
C ARG A 110 15.14 10.39 -5.78
N VAL A 111 14.75 9.16 -5.55
CA VAL A 111 13.81 8.42 -6.41
C VAL A 111 12.41 8.65 -5.89
N ARG A 112 11.50 9.08 -6.76
CA ARG A 112 10.05 9.11 -6.53
C ARG A 112 9.39 8.12 -7.46
N TRP A 113 8.40 7.41 -6.96
CA TRP A 113 7.65 6.44 -7.75
C TRP A 113 6.16 6.54 -7.51
N ARG A 114 5.40 6.22 -8.53
CA ARG A 114 3.96 6.06 -8.48
C ARG A 114 3.58 4.88 -9.37
N VAL A 115 2.79 3.96 -8.83
CA VAL A 115 2.38 2.72 -9.52
C VAL A 115 0.90 2.48 -9.33
N LEU A 116 0.30 1.75 -10.27
CA LEU A 116 -1.04 1.19 -10.16
C LEU A 116 -0.92 -0.32 -10.01
N SER A 117 -1.49 -0.89 -8.95
CA SER A 117 -1.58 -2.34 -8.79
C SER A 117 -2.74 -2.90 -9.62
N ARG A 118 -2.66 -4.20 -9.92
CA ARG A 118 -3.71 -4.90 -10.68
C ARG A 118 -5.07 -4.96 -9.97
N ASP A 119 -5.13 -4.73 -8.69
CA ASP A 119 -6.35 -4.59 -7.91
C ASP A 119 -6.98 -3.19 -8.00
N GLY A 120 -6.36 -2.24 -8.74
CA GLY A 120 -6.87 -0.90 -8.99
C GLY A 120 -6.41 0.17 -7.98
N HIS A 121 -5.50 -0.16 -7.05
CA HIS A 121 -4.99 0.82 -6.08
C HIS A 121 -3.72 1.52 -6.58
N VAL A 122 -3.69 2.83 -6.38
CA VAL A 122 -2.49 3.65 -6.63
C VAL A 122 -1.65 3.71 -5.37
N ALA A 123 -0.34 3.45 -5.52
CA ALA A 123 0.64 3.64 -4.47
C ALA A 123 1.76 4.56 -4.94
N GLU A 124 2.32 5.34 -4.04
CA GLU A 124 3.41 6.25 -4.32
C GLU A 124 4.37 6.34 -3.13
N GLY A 125 5.61 6.71 -3.41
CA GLY A 125 6.62 6.87 -2.38
C GLY A 125 7.90 7.48 -2.92
N ALA A 126 8.87 7.65 -2.02
CA ALA A 126 10.19 8.15 -2.38
C ALA A 126 11.26 7.64 -1.42
N PHE A 127 12.49 7.54 -1.91
CA PHE A 127 13.66 7.24 -1.10
C PHE A 127 14.91 7.95 -1.64
N PRO A 128 15.88 8.29 -0.79
CA PRO A 128 17.17 8.83 -1.20
C PRO A 128 18.18 7.72 -1.46
N PHE A 129 19.20 8.03 -2.26
CA PHE A 129 20.50 7.36 -2.30
C PHE A 129 21.60 8.37 -2.62
N SER A 130 22.84 8.02 -2.44
CA SER A 130 23.98 8.88 -2.76
C SER A 130 25.06 8.12 -3.54
N ILE A 131 25.86 8.87 -4.28
CA ILE A 131 27.05 8.37 -5.00
C ILE A 131 28.23 9.16 -4.48
N GLN A 132 29.25 8.44 -4.02
CA GLN A 132 30.52 9.03 -3.61
C GLN A 132 31.47 9.15 -4.80
N PRO A 133 32.42 10.09 -4.74
CA PRO A 133 33.49 10.19 -5.71
C PRO A 133 34.35 8.93 -5.76
#